data_7634518e7f9040f4d821a6f728fbd306
#
_entry.id   7634518e7f9040f4d821a6f728fbd306
#
_cell.length_a   1.000
_cell.length_b   1.000
_cell.length_c   1.000
_cell.angle_alpha   90.00
_cell.angle_beta   90.00
_cell.angle_gamma   90.00
#
_symmetry.space_group_name_H-M   'P 1'
#
loop_
_entity.id
_entity.type
_entity.pdbx_description
1 polymer ?
#
loop_
_entity_poly.entity_id
_entity_poly.type
_entity_poly.pdbx_seq_one_letter_code
_entity_poly.pdbx_strand_id
1 'polypeptide(L)'
;MPASYAYLGPEGTFTEVALRTLPEAATRELIPYVSVQSALDAVRAGEAEAAFVPIENSVEGGITTTLDELVAGAPLMIYREVLLSITFALLVRPGTKLWNQLASR
;
A
#
# COMPACT_ATOMS: atom_id res chain seq x y z
N MET A 1 16.77 16.99 9.24
CA MET A 1 15.55 16.18 9.09
C MET A 1 15.90 14.84 8.50
N PRO A 2 15.55 13.75 9.16
CA PRO A 2 15.75 12.45 8.53
C PRO A 2 14.85 12.33 7.31
N ALA A 3 15.44 11.87 6.22
CA ALA A 3 14.67 11.62 5.02
C ALA A 3 13.87 10.34 5.24
N SER A 4 12.57 10.46 5.37
CA SER A 4 11.69 9.31 5.59
C SER A 4 10.47 9.37 4.69
N TYR A 5 9.96 8.19 4.36
CA TYR A 5 8.70 8.02 3.67
C TYR A 5 7.73 7.30 4.61
N ALA A 6 6.56 7.89 4.81
CA ALA A 6 5.48 7.24 5.53
C ALA A 6 4.73 6.33 4.56
N TYR A 7 4.26 5.18 5.00
CA TYR A 7 3.41 4.35 4.16
C TYR A 7 2.33 3.68 5.00
N LEU A 8 1.25 3.32 4.32
CA LEU A 8 0.18 2.60 5.00
C LEU A 8 0.68 1.20 5.36
N GLY A 9 0.85 0.97 6.66
CA GLY A 9 1.27 -0.33 7.17
C GLY A 9 0.15 -1.34 7.21
N PRO A 10 0.40 -2.43 7.85
CA PRO A 10 1.66 -2.80 8.50
C PRO A 10 2.75 -3.23 7.51
N GLU A 11 3.91 -3.60 8.04
CA GLU A 11 4.98 -4.15 7.22
C GLU A 11 4.52 -5.45 6.57
N GLY A 12 5.09 -5.76 5.40
CA GLY A 12 4.77 -6.99 4.68
C GLY A 12 3.55 -6.88 3.77
N THR A 13 2.94 -5.70 3.67
CA THR A 13 1.79 -5.49 2.80
C THR A 13 2.21 -5.19 1.37
N PHE A 14 1.24 -5.25 0.44
CA PHE A 14 1.50 -4.87 -0.94
C PHE A 14 1.91 -3.40 -1.06
N THR A 15 1.44 -2.55 -0.16
CA THR A 15 1.85 -1.15 -0.14
C THR A 15 3.35 -1.02 0.06
N GLU A 16 3.90 -1.76 1.01
CA GLU A 16 5.34 -1.75 1.23
C GLU A 16 6.10 -2.31 0.02
N VAL A 17 5.60 -3.42 -0.55
CA VAL A 17 6.24 -4.02 -1.72
C VAL A 17 6.31 -3.01 -2.86
N ALA A 18 5.22 -2.31 -3.12
CA ALA A 18 5.18 -1.30 -4.18
C ALA A 18 6.12 -0.14 -3.88
N LEU A 19 6.16 0.33 -2.64
CA LEU A 19 7.05 1.43 -2.26
C LEU A 19 8.51 1.07 -2.50
N ARG A 20 8.89 -0.17 -2.17
CA ARG A 20 10.28 -0.61 -2.33
C ARG A 20 10.71 -0.75 -3.79
N THR A 21 9.79 -0.68 -4.74
CA THR A 21 10.16 -0.65 -6.17
C THR A 21 10.69 0.71 -6.60
N LEU A 22 10.48 1.76 -5.81
CA LEU A 22 10.98 3.09 -6.14
C LEU A 22 12.47 3.18 -5.78
N PRO A 23 13.31 3.68 -6.71
CA PRO A 23 14.74 3.79 -6.41
C PRO A 23 15.04 4.65 -5.19
N GLU A 24 14.29 5.72 -4.99
CA GLU A 24 14.51 6.64 -3.88
C GLU A 24 14.21 5.99 -2.51
N ALA A 25 13.42 4.93 -2.49
CA ALA A 25 13.12 4.24 -1.22
C ALA A 25 14.37 3.58 -0.61
N ALA A 26 15.38 3.28 -1.44
CA ALA A 26 16.59 2.63 -0.96
C ALA A 26 17.43 3.53 -0.05
N THR A 27 17.25 4.85 -0.14
CA THR A 27 18.05 5.80 0.63
C THR A 27 17.25 6.49 1.74
N ARG A 28 16.01 6.06 1.96
CA ARG A 28 15.14 6.67 2.96
C ARG A 28 14.68 5.65 3.98
N GLU A 29 14.36 6.15 5.16
CA GLU A 29 13.71 5.33 6.16
C GLU A 29 12.24 5.17 5.79
N LEU A 30 11.75 3.93 5.80
CA LEU A 30 10.37 3.63 5.46
C LEU A 30 9.62 3.30 6.74
N ILE A 31 8.63 4.12 7.09
CA ILE A 31 7.95 4.03 8.38
C ILE A 31 6.48 3.69 8.16
N PRO A 32 6.02 2.54 8.69
CA PRO A 32 4.61 2.17 8.58
C PRO A 32 3.73 2.99 9.51
N TYR A 33 2.58 3.40 9.01
CA TYR A 33 1.57 4.12 9.77
C TYR A 33 0.28 3.31 9.80
N VAL A 34 -0.52 3.51 10.84
CA VAL A 34 -1.70 2.68 11.06
C VAL A 34 -2.87 3.03 10.16
N SER A 35 -2.86 4.22 9.56
CA SER A 35 -3.95 4.66 8.68
C SER A 35 -3.43 5.57 7.58
N VAL A 36 -4.25 5.72 6.54
CA VAL A 36 -3.96 6.68 5.48
C VAL A 36 -3.88 8.09 6.07
N GLN A 37 -4.81 8.44 6.94
CA GLN A 37 -4.83 9.76 7.56
C GLN A 37 -3.54 10.04 8.31
N SER A 38 -3.07 9.10 9.13
CA SER A 38 -1.85 9.32 9.90
C SER A 38 -0.61 9.46 9.01
N ALA A 39 -0.56 8.71 7.92
CA ALA A 39 0.55 8.81 6.96
C ALA A 39 0.55 10.17 6.27
N LEU A 40 -0.61 10.63 5.81
CA LEU A 40 -0.72 11.94 5.15
C LEU A 40 -0.46 13.08 6.13
N ASP A 41 -0.92 12.96 7.36
CA ASP A 41 -0.70 13.98 8.37
C ASP A 41 0.78 14.09 8.76
N ALA A 42 1.52 12.99 8.70
CA ALA A 42 2.96 13.03 8.94
C ALA A 42 3.67 13.91 7.90
N VAL A 43 3.22 13.85 6.65
CA VAL A 43 3.76 14.72 5.59
C VAL A 43 3.36 16.17 5.82
N ARG A 44 2.11 16.41 6.17
CA ARG A 44 1.61 17.78 6.42
C ARG A 44 2.34 18.43 7.59
N ALA A 45 2.71 17.64 8.58
CA ALA A 45 3.44 18.12 9.75
C ALA A 45 4.95 18.23 9.54
N GLY A 46 5.45 17.80 8.39
CA GLY A 46 6.89 17.82 8.11
C GLY A 46 7.67 16.70 8.75
N GLU A 47 6.99 15.68 9.29
CA GLU A 47 7.65 14.54 9.92
C GLU A 47 8.14 13.51 8.90
N ALA A 48 7.56 13.50 7.71
CA ALA A 48 7.97 12.66 6.61
C ALA A 48 8.03 13.50 5.34
N GLU A 49 8.92 13.13 4.41
CA GLU A 49 9.03 13.82 3.13
C GLU A 49 7.84 13.52 2.23
N ALA A 50 7.36 12.28 2.26
CA ALA A 50 6.27 11.83 1.40
C ALA A 50 5.51 10.71 2.07
N ALA A 51 4.28 10.48 1.61
CA ALA A 51 3.48 9.37 2.05
C ALA A 51 3.13 8.50 0.85
N PHE A 52 3.21 7.20 1.04
CA PHE A 52 2.88 6.23 0.01
C PHE A 52 1.65 5.44 0.46
N VAL A 53 0.54 5.67 -0.23
CA VAL A 53 -0.75 5.10 0.16
C VAL A 53 -1.46 4.55 -1.07
N PRO A 54 -2.33 3.53 -0.89
CA PRO A 54 -3.08 3.02 -2.03
C PRO A 54 -4.16 4.01 -2.44
N ILE A 55 -4.25 4.28 -3.74
CA ILE A 55 -5.34 5.08 -4.29
C ILE A 55 -6.46 4.14 -4.71
N GLU A 56 -6.09 3.02 -5.33
CA GLU A 56 -7.03 2.01 -5.74
C GLU A 56 -6.41 0.64 -5.51
N ASN A 57 -7.19 -0.29 -4.99
CA ASN A 57 -6.74 -1.65 -4.78
C ASN A 57 -7.73 -2.58 -5.46
N SER A 58 -7.35 -3.14 -6.61
CA SER A 58 -8.23 -4.00 -7.39
C SER A 58 -8.52 -5.34 -6.72
N VAL A 59 -7.73 -5.71 -5.71
CA VAL A 59 -7.96 -6.93 -4.93
C VAL A 59 -9.07 -6.71 -3.91
N GLU A 60 -9.06 -5.57 -3.24
CA GLU A 60 -10.01 -5.24 -2.18
C GLU A 60 -11.05 -4.21 -2.61
N GLY A 61 -10.96 -3.72 -3.83
CA GLY A 61 -11.81 -2.66 -4.33
C GLY A 61 -11.20 -1.29 -4.14
N GLY A 62 -11.98 -0.26 -4.43
CA GLY A 62 -11.51 1.12 -4.33
C GLY A 62 -11.26 1.56 -2.89
N ILE A 63 -10.31 2.47 -2.73
CA ILE A 63 -9.96 3.05 -1.43
C ILE A 63 -10.50 4.47 -1.37
N THR A 64 -11.75 4.62 -0.96
CA THR A 64 -12.36 5.95 -0.87
C THR A 64 -11.72 6.80 0.22
N THR A 65 -11.23 6.15 1.29
CA THR A 65 -10.59 6.86 2.39
C THR A 65 -9.41 7.70 1.94
N THR A 66 -8.58 7.20 1.02
CA THR A 66 -7.43 7.95 0.53
C THR A 66 -7.86 9.22 -0.17
N LEU A 67 -8.86 9.13 -1.05
CA LEU A 67 -9.35 10.30 -1.77
C LEU A 67 -9.97 11.31 -0.82
N ASP A 68 -10.75 10.84 0.17
CA ASP A 68 -11.36 11.70 1.16
C ASP A 68 -10.31 12.44 1.99
N GLU A 69 -9.25 11.73 2.39
CA GLU A 69 -8.20 12.33 3.20
C GLU A 69 -7.36 13.33 2.41
N LEU A 70 -7.23 13.13 1.10
CA LEU A 70 -6.49 14.08 0.26
C LEU A 70 -7.19 15.43 0.19
N VAL A 71 -8.53 15.44 0.23
CA VAL A 71 -9.28 16.70 0.15
C VAL A 71 -9.57 17.29 1.52
N ALA A 72 -9.46 16.54 2.60
CA ALA A 72 -9.88 16.96 3.92
C ALA A 72 -8.88 17.86 4.65
N GLY A 73 -7.59 17.79 4.29
CA GLY A 73 -6.55 18.53 5.00
C GLY A 73 -5.82 19.52 4.11
N ALA A 74 -4.68 19.99 4.59
CA ALA A 74 -3.83 20.87 3.78
C ALA A 74 -3.46 20.15 2.47
N PRO A 75 -3.43 20.87 1.35
CA PRO A 75 -3.20 20.25 0.04
C PRO A 75 -1.88 19.50 -0.03
N LEU A 76 -1.96 18.28 -0.61
CA LEU A 76 -0.79 17.50 -0.95
C LEU A 76 -0.84 17.21 -2.45
N MET A 77 0.32 17.02 -3.04
CA MET A 77 0.45 16.80 -4.47
C MET A 77 0.85 15.35 -4.73
N ILE A 78 0.18 14.71 -5.69
CA ILE A 78 0.58 13.37 -6.12
C ILE A 78 1.84 13.54 -6.96
N TYR A 79 2.95 13.02 -6.45
CA TYR A 79 4.24 13.13 -7.11
C TYR A 79 4.48 11.98 -8.08
N ARG A 80 4.03 10.79 -7.73
CA ARG A 80 4.28 9.59 -8.53
C ARG A 80 3.21 8.54 -8.24
N GLU A 81 2.84 7.77 -9.27
CA GLU A 81 1.96 6.63 -9.11
C GLU A 81 2.73 5.36 -9.45
N VAL A 82 2.40 4.28 -8.74
CA VAL A 82 3.03 2.98 -8.93
C VAL A 82 1.94 1.94 -9.10
N LEU A 83 2.07 1.11 -10.13
CA LEU A 83 1.18 -0.02 -10.36
C LEU A 83 1.92 -1.29 -9.91
N LEU A 84 1.23 -2.11 -9.12
CA LEU A 84 1.75 -3.39 -8.68
C LEU A 84 0.84 -4.51 -9.19
N SER A 85 1.39 -5.39 -10.01
CA SER A 85 0.67 -6.57 -10.47
C SER A 85 0.73 -7.65 -9.40
N ILE A 86 -0.43 -8.24 -9.09
CA ILE A 86 -0.55 -9.25 -8.05
C ILE A 86 -1.11 -10.52 -8.66
N THR A 87 -0.44 -11.66 -8.38
CA THR A 87 -0.90 -12.97 -8.80
C THR A 87 -1.29 -13.76 -7.57
N PHE A 88 -2.47 -14.38 -7.63
CA PHE A 88 -2.94 -15.24 -6.55
C PHE A 88 -2.75 -16.69 -6.92
N ALA A 89 -2.52 -17.52 -5.90
CA ALA A 89 -2.46 -18.96 -6.05
C ALA A 89 -3.23 -19.60 -4.91
N LEU A 90 -3.97 -20.66 -5.22
CA LEU A 90 -4.65 -21.45 -4.20
C LEU A 90 -3.72 -22.64 -3.86
N LEU A 91 -3.24 -22.66 -2.64
CA LEU A 91 -2.26 -23.64 -2.21
C LEU A 91 -2.94 -24.75 -1.40
N VAL A 92 -2.56 -25.97 -1.68
CA VAL A 92 -3.10 -27.13 -0.98
C VAL A 92 -1.96 -28.05 -0.56
N ARG A 93 -2.26 -28.96 0.36
CA ARG A 93 -1.29 -30.00 0.72
C ARG A 93 -1.10 -30.97 -0.45
N PRO A 94 0.11 -31.49 -0.63
CA PRO A 94 0.34 -32.50 -1.67
C PRO A 94 -0.65 -33.66 -1.54
N GLY A 95 -1.17 -34.12 -2.68
CA GLY A 95 -2.12 -35.21 -2.72
C GLY A 95 -3.58 -34.81 -2.54
N THR A 96 -3.88 -33.54 -2.30
CA THR A 96 -5.26 -33.07 -2.18
C THR A 96 -5.93 -33.11 -3.55
N LYS A 97 -7.18 -33.62 -3.59
CA LYS A 97 -7.92 -33.81 -4.84
C LYS A 97 -9.00 -32.75 -4.99
N LEU A 98 -8.60 -31.53 -5.32
CA LEU A 98 -9.54 -30.42 -5.50
C LEU A 98 -10.48 -30.60 -6.70
N TRP A 99 -10.01 -31.32 -7.72
CA TRP A 99 -10.83 -31.51 -8.91
C TRP A 99 -12.14 -32.25 -8.61
N ASN A 100 -12.19 -33.08 -7.57
CA ASN A 100 -13.41 -33.77 -7.16
C ASN A 100 -14.46 -32.77 -6.67
N GLN A 101 -14.05 -31.72 -5.99
CA GLN A 101 -14.96 -30.69 -5.51
C GLN A 101 -15.47 -29.83 -6.65
N LEU A 102 -14.65 -29.56 -7.63
CA LEU A 102 -15.05 -28.78 -8.80
C LEU A 102 -16.05 -29.56 -9.65
N ALA A 103 -15.87 -30.86 -9.77
CA ALA A 103 -16.74 -31.70 -10.57
C ALA A 103 -18.12 -31.89 -9.93
N SER A 104 -18.26 -31.68 -8.65
CA SER A 104 -19.52 -31.86 -7.94
C SER A 104 -20.46 -30.66 -7.98
N ARG A 105 -20.06 -29.61 -8.64
CA ARG A 105 -20.87 -28.39 -8.78
C ARG A 105 -21.87 -28.47 -9.89
#